data_c344b5b777a485fdb6f0aca544d18015
#
_entry.id   c344b5b777a485fdb6f0aca544d18015
#
_cell.length_a   1.000
_cell.length_b   1.000
_cell.length_c   1.000
_cell.angle_alpha   90.00
_cell.angle_beta   90.00
_cell.angle_gamma   90.00
#
_symmetry.space_group_name_H-M   'P 1'
#
loop_
_entity.id
_entity.type
_entity.pdbx_description
1 polymer ?
#
loop_
_entity_poly.entity_id
_entity_poly.type
_entity_poly.pdbx_seq_one_letter_code
_entity_poly.pdbx_strand_id
1 'polypeptide(L)'
;RQEGSLEITLIEAADRVLPAGPECMSKRVHEALVKQGINVRTGTRIQRAEEAKLVTSEDEVISADLQVWAAGIKCADWLSELDGLETNRINQLVVDQTLRTTNDNDIFVIGDSAECPQPDGSFVPPRAQAANQAACHLAQQFKRLAKGKALQPFLFHDGGMLVAVGHDYAVGALMNDRVLLRGRFVRNLYDTIFRLHQRVLFSWGRVTALVVLKRLKCALN
;
A
#
# COMPACT_ATOMS: atom_id res chain seq x y z
N ARG A 1 19.31 -18.65 20.79
CA ARG A 1 19.45 -18.24 19.36
C ARG A 1 20.94 -18.22 19.08
N GLN A 2 21.42 -19.08 18.20
CA GLN A 2 22.74 -18.90 17.62
C GLN A 2 22.71 -17.58 16.85
N GLU A 3 23.62 -16.65 17.17
CA GLU A 3 23.89 -15.45 16.39
C GLU A 3 24.53 -15.87 15.07
N GLY A 4 23.72 -16.36 14.15
CA GLY A 4 24.09 -16.38 12.75
C GLY A 4 23.90 -14.96 12.22
N SER A 5 24.91 -14.39 11.59
CA SER A 5 24.85 -13.06 11.00
C SER A 5 23.81 -13.04 9.86
N LEU A 6 22.58 -12.61 10.18
CA LEU A 6 21.57 -12.36 9.15
C LEU A 6 21.92 -11.03 8.46
N GLU A 7 22.34 -11.08 7.21
CA GLU A 7 22.51 -9.92 6.37
C GLU A 7 21.25 -9.63 5.58
N ILE A 8 20.71 -8.42 5.71
CA ILE A 8 19.52 -7.99 4.99
C ILE A 8 19.91 -6.86 4.05
N THR A 9 19.58 -7.02 2.77
CA THR A 9 19.74 -5.98 1.76
C THR A 9 18.37 -5.59 1.21
N LEU A 10 18.04 -4.29 1.26
CA LEU A 10 16.88 -3.70 0.59
C LEU A 10 17.36 -3.09 -0.73
N ILE A 11 16.74 -3.51 -1.83
CA ILE A 11 17.04 -3.00 -3.18
C ILE A 11 15.86 -2.20 -3.69
N GLU A 12 16.09 -0.97 -4.13
CA GLU A 12 15.10 -0.06 -4.68
C GLU A 12 15.57 0.46 -6.05
N ALA A 13 14.71 0.39 -7.04
CA ALA A 13 15.02 0.86 -8.39
C ALA A 13 15.06 2.39 -8.51
N ALA A 14 14.31 3.10 -7.67
CA ALA A 14 14.36 4.55 -7.60
C ALA A 14 15.65 5.04 -6.89
N ASP A 15 15.93 6.31 -7.03
CA ASP A 15 17.07 7.01 -6.40
C ASP A 15 16.98 7.10 -4.87
N ARG A 16 15.81 6.82 -4.30
CA ARG A 16 15.54 6.87 -2.87
C ARG A 16 14.51 5.83 -2.45
N VAL A 17 14.58 5.38 -1.21
CA VAL A 17 13.55 4.53 -0.61
C VAL A 17 12.25 5.31 -0.48
N LEU A 18 11.10 4.60 -0.57
CA LEU A 18 9.77 5.21 -0.45
C LEU A 18 9.56 6.37 -1.45
N PRO A 19 9.75 6.16 -2.76
CA PRO A 19 9.68 7.23 -3.75
C PRO A 19 8.31 7.91 -3.83
N ALA A 20 7.23 7.21 -3.45
CA ALA A 20 5.87 7.75 -3.41
C ALA A 20 5.60 8.69 -2.22
N GLY A 21 6.51 8.79 -1.27
CA GLY A 21 6.40 9.70 -0.12
C GLY A 21 7.28 10.94 -0.28
N PRO A 22 7.12 11.94 0.61
CA PRO A 22 7.96 13.14 0.59
C PRO A 22 9.43 12.81 0.89
N GLU A 23 10.34 13.61 0.36
CA GLU A 23 11.80 13.38 0.48
C GLU A 23 12.26 13.35 1.95
N CYS A 24 11.71 14.22 2.78
CA CYS A 24 12.03 14.25 4.20
C CYS A 24 11.65 12.94 4.92
N MET A 25 10.57 12.27 4.49
CA MET A 25 10.16 10.97 5.00
C MET A 25 11.09 9.87 4.49
N SER A 26 11.44 9.89 3.20
CA SER A 26 12.40 8.98 2.58
C SER A 26 13.74 8.97 3.33
N LYS A 27 14.31 10.14 3.61
CA LYS A 27 15.55 10.28 4.41
C LYS A 27 15.43 9.61 5.78
N ARG A 28 14.32 9.82 6.49
CA ARG A 28 14.08 9.22 7.82
C ARG A 28 13.95 7.71 7.78
N VAL A 29 13.28 7.19 6.75
CA VAL A 29 13.15 5.74 6.53
C VAL A 29 14.52 5.15 6.23
N HIS A 30 15.31 5.77 5.35
CA HIS A 30 16.66 5.33 5.02
C HIS A 30 17.55 5.27 6.28
N GLU A 31 17.62 6.37 7.05
CA GLU A 31 18.38 6.43 8.31
C GLU A 31 17.95 5.31 9.29
N ALA A 32 16.65 5.05 9.40
CA ALA A 32 16.13 4.03 10.30
C ALA A 32 16.47 2.61 9.85
N LEU A 33 16.47 2.33 8.55
CA LEU A 33 16.87 1.05 7.98
C LEU A 33 18.37 0.79 8.22
N VAL A 34 19.21 1.76 7.89
CA VAL A 34 20.66 1.67 8.10
C VAL A 34 21.00 1.47 9.58
N LYS A 35 20.31 2.20 10.49
CA LYS A 35 20.48 2.02 11.94
C LYS A 35 20.09 0.61 12.44
N GLN A 36 19.23 -0.10 11.72
CA GLN A 36 18.88 -1.49 12.01
C GLN A 36 19.85 -2.50 11.38
N GLY A 37 20.92 -2.04 10.73
CA GLY A 37 21.92 -2.89 10.07
C GLY A 37 21.49 -3.40 8.69
N ILE A 38 20.45 -2.79 8.10
CA ILE A 38 19.97 -3.14 6.75
C ILE A 38 20.84 -2.40 5.73
N ASN A 39 21.42 -3.15 4.78
CA ASN A 39 22.12 -2.59 3.63
C ASN A 39 21.07 -2.05 2.64
N VAL A 40 21.10 -0.75 2.35
CA VAL A 40 20.12 -0.09 1.45
C VAL A 40 20.81 0.28 0.14
N ARG A 41 20.32 -0.31 -0.96
CA ARG A 41 20.80 -0.08 -2.32
C ARG A 41 19.70 0.59 -3.14
N THR A 42 19.81 1.87 -3.39
CA THR A 42 18.93 2.64 -4.27
C THR A 42 19.50 2.76 -5.68
N GLY A 43 18.72 3.17 -6.66
CA GLY A 43 19.14 3.26 -8.06
C GLY A 43 19.43 1.91 -8.71
N THR A 44 19.07 0.80 -8.06
CA THR A 44 19.41 -0.55 -8.49
C THR A 44 18.15 -1.28 -9.00
N ARG A 45 18.00 -1.42 -10.30
CA ARG A 45 16.87 -2.10 -10.93
C ARG A 45 17.16 -3.59 -11.08
N ILE A 46 16.30 -4.44 -10.56
CA ILE A 46 16.35 -5.89 -10.80
C ILE A 46 15.70 -6.19 -12.14
N GLN A 47 16.43 -6.88 -13.00
CA GLN A 47 15.98 -7.33 -14.30
C GLN A 47 15.39 -8.74 -14.23
N ARG A 48 16.02 -9.65 -13.48
CA ARG A 48 15.56 -11.03 -13.30
C ARG A 48 15.78 -11.49 -11.87
N ALA A 49 14.82 -12.27 -11.38
CA ALA A 49 14.94 -13.04 -10.14
C ALA A 49 15.06 -14.51 -10.52
N GLU A 50 16.12 -15.16 -10.07
CA GLU A 50 16.43 -16.58 -10.29
C GLU A 50 16.58 -17.26 -8.93
N GLU A 51 16.67 -18.57 -8.92
CA GLU A 51 16.88 -19.32 -7.68
C GLU A 51 18.20 -18.87 -7.02
N ALA A 52 18.12 -18.47 -5.75
CA ALA A 52 19.23 -17.98 -4.92
C ALA A 52 19.99 -16.76 -5.46
N LYS A 53 19.53 -16.06 -6.50
CA LYS A 53 20.20 -14.86 -7.02
C LYS A 53 19.25 -13.89 -7.71
N LEU A 54 19.60 -12.61 -7.66
CA LEU A 54 18.98 -11.52 -8.42
C LEU A 54 19.99 -11.01 -9.45
N VAL A 55 19.53 -10.66 -10.63
CA VAL A 55 20.35 -10.04 -11.69
C VAL A 55 19.84 -8.62 -11.90
N THR A 56 20.74 -7.65 -11.79
CA THR A 56 20.42 -6.23 -12.01
C THR A 56 20.38 -5.90 -13.51
N SER A 57 19.89 -4.72 -13.85
CA SER A 57 19.92 -4.20 -15.24
C SER A 57 21.35 -3.92 -15.74
N GLU A 58 22.33 -3.91 -14.87
CA GLU A 58 23.77 -3.75 -15.17
C GLU A 58 24.52 -5.08 -15.15
N ASP A 59 23.77 -6.20 -15.21
CA ASP A 59 24.30 -7.57 -15.18
C ASP A 59 25.06 -7.97 -13.90
N GLU A 60 24.92 -7.16 -12.82
CA GLU A 60 25.45 -7.56 -11.51
C GLU A 60 24.61 -8.70 -10.93
N VAL A 61 25.29 -9.70 -10.38
CA VAL A 61 24.66 -10.84 -9.71
C VAL A 61 24.69 -10.65 -8.20
N ILE A 62 23.53 -10.63 -7.56
CA ILE A 62 23.38 -10.53 -6.11
C ILE A 62 22.84 -11.87 -5.60
N SER A 63 23.66 -12.61 -4.86
CA SER A 63 23.25 -13.88 -4.25
C SER A 63 22.44 -13.64 -2.98
N ALA A 64 21.39 -14.45 -2.75
CA ALA A 64 20.57 -14.37 -1.54
C ALA A 64 19.90 -15.72 -1.26
N ASP A 65 20.01 -16.20 -0.01
CA ASP A 65 19.35 -17.44 0.44
C ASP A 65 17.82 -17.29 0.52
N LEU A 66 17.33 -16.08 0.78
CA LEU A 66 15.93 -15.73 0.81
C LEU A 66 15.69 -14.44 0.02
N GLN A 67 14.76 -14.48 -0.90
CA GLN A 67 14.34 -13.34 -1.72
C GLN A 67 12.89 -13.00 -1.41
N VAL A 68 12.62 -11.72 -1.15
CA VAL A 68 11.27 -11.20 -0.93
C VAL A 68 10.97 -10.15 -2.01
N TRP A 69 10.07 -10.48 -2.94
CA TRP A 69 9.65 -9.56 -3.97
C TRP A 69 8.50 -8.68 -3.46
N ALA A 70 8.77 -7.39 -3.27
CA ALA A 70 7.81 -6.40 -2.76
C ALA A 70 7.78 -5.12 -3.63
N ALA A 71 8.05 -5.25 -4.92
CA ALA A 71 8.26 -4.15 -5.86
C ALA A 71 6.96 -3.63 -6.49
N GLY A 72 6.01 -3.21 -5.67
CA GLY A 72 4.75 -2.63 -6.13
C GLY A 72 3.65 -3.66 -6.36
N ILE A 73 2.57 -3.21 -7.00
CA ILE A 73 1.40 -4.04 -7.31
C ILE A 73 1.22 -4.15 -8.83
N LYS A 74 0.72 -5.28 -9.26
CA LYS A 74 0.10 -5.52 -10.56
C LYS A 74 -1.18 -6.30 -10.30
N CYS A 75 -2.28 -5.91 -10.91
CA CYS A 75 -3.51 -6.67 -10.82
C CYS A 75 -3.40 -7.99 -11.59
N ALA A 76 -4.30 -8.91 -11.28
CA ALA A 76 -4.30 -10.24 -11.90
C ALA A 76 -4.43 -10.17 -13.43
N ASP A 77 -3.71 -11.03 -14.13
CA ASP A 77 -3.68 -11.00 -15.60
C ASP A 77 -5.04 -11.25 -16.22
N TRP A 78 -5.89 -12.07 -15.59
CA TRP A 78 -7.25 -12.33 -16.07
C TRP A 78 -8.14 -11.08 -16.13
N LEU A 79 -7.82 -9.99 -15.41
CA LEU A 79 -8.57 -8.73 -15.54
C LEU A 79 -8.41 -8.09 -16.93
N SER A 80 -7.25 -8.26 -17.56
CA SER A 80 -7.04 -7.82 -18.95
C SER A 80 -7.68 -8.72 -20.00
N GLU A 81 -8.17 -9.89 -19.58
CA GLU A 81 -8.86 -10.85 -20.45
C GLU A 81 -10.39 -10.70 -20.37
N LEU A 82 -10.90 -9.82 -19.52
CA LEU A 82 -12.34 -9.52 -19.44
C LEU A 82 -12.79 -8.81 -20.71
N ASP A 83 -13.69 -9.48 -21.46
CA ASP A 83 -14.17 -8.97 -22.74
C ASP A 83 -14.86 -7.61 -22.61
N GLY A 84 -14.45 -6.68 -23.46
CA GLY A 84 -15.00 -5.33 -23.55
C GLY A 84 -14.60 -4.36 -22.43
N LEU A 85 -13.79 -4.78 -21.44
CA LEU A 85 -13.32 -3.89 -20.38
C LEU A 85 -11.92 -3.37 -20.66
N GLU A 86 -11.70 -2.10 -20.43
CA GLU A 86 -10.42 -1.44 -20.64
C GLU A 86 -9.55 -1.58 -19.39
N THR A 87 -8.25 -1.90 -19.59
CA THR A 87 -7.24 -1.95 -18.52
C THR A 87 -6.03 -1.11 -18.83
N ASN A 88 -5.35 -0.63 -17.79
CA ASN A 88 -4.07 0.02 -17.91
C ASN A 88 -2.90 -1.00 -17.92
N ARG A 89 -1.65 -0.49 -18.00
CA ARG A 89 -0.43 -1.31 -18.09
C ARG A 89 -0.15 -2.23 -16.89
N ILE A 90 -0.82 -2.02 -15.75
CA ILE A 90 -0.73 -2.87 -14.55
C ILE A 90 -2.02 -3.66 -14.30
N ASN A 91 -2.85 -3.82 -15.34
CA ASN A 91 -4.12 -4.53 -15.35
C ASN A 91 -5.18 -3.98 -14.39
N GLN A 92 -5.13 -2.69 -14.02
CA GLN A 92 -6.26 -2.05 -13.37
C GLN A 92 -7.34 -1.76 -14.40
N LEU A 93 -8.59 -2.02 -14.05
CA LEU A 93 -9.75 -1.66 -14.88
C LEU A 93 -9.94 -0.14 -14.87
N VAL A 94 -10.06 0.45 -16.06
CA VAL A 94 -10.30 1.86 -16.21
C VAL A 94 -11.75 2.19 -15.85
N VAL A 95 -11.94 3.16 -14.96
CA VAL A 95 -13.25 3.60 -14.52
C VAL A 95 -13.41 5.12 -14.67
N ASP A 96 -14.65 5.56 -14.74
CA ASP A 96 -14.97 6.98 -14.65
C ASP A 96 -14.93 7.47 -13.19
N GLN A 97 -15.19 8.75 -12.98
CA GLN A 97 -15.24 9.33 -11.63
C GLN A 97 -16.39 8.77 -10.75
N THR A 98 -17.35 8.06 -11.31
CA THR A 98 -18.42 7.40 -10.54
C THR A 98 -18.08 5.95 -10.19
N LEU A 99 -16.86 5.50 -10.47
CA LEU A 99 -16.33 4.15 -10.26
C LEU A 99 -16.96 3.10 -11.20
N ARG A 100 -17.62 3.51 -12.28
CA ARG A 100 -18.09 2.63 -13.36
C ARG A 100 -17.00 2.37 -14.37
N THR A 101 -16.97 1.19 -14.93
CA THR A 101 -16.10 0.92 -16.08
C THR A 101 -16.50 1.80 -17.26
N THR A 102 -15.53 2.14 -18.12
CA THR A 102 -15.76 3.02 -19.27
C THR A 102 -16.68 2.43 -20.34
N ASN A 103 -16.70 1.11 -20.44
CA ASN A 103 -17.40 0.38 -21.50
C ASN A 103 -18.69 -0.30 -21.02
N ASP A 104 -18.92 -0.40 -19.72
CA ASP A 104 -20.12 -1.03 -19.15
C ASP A 104 -20.62 -0.26 -17.92
N ASN A 105 -21.83 0.27 -18.00
CA ASN A 105 -22.45 1.07 -16.95
C ASN A 105 -22.95 0.27 -15.73
N ASP A 106 -23.00 -1.05 -15.83
CA ASP A 106 -23.48 -1.92 -14.75
C ASP A 106 -22.35 -2.52 -13.92
N ILE A 107 -21.09 -2.31 -14.37
CA ILE A 107 -19.90 -2.81 -13.68
C ILE A 107 -19.20 -1.68 -12.94
N PHE A 108 -18.97 -1.89 -11.65
CA PHE A 108 -18.26 -0.96 -10.78
C PHE A 108 -16.96 -1.59 -10.27
N VAL A 109 -15.89 -0.81 -10.21
CA VAL A 109 -14.58 -1.26 -9.71
C VAL A 109 -14.08 -0.33 -8.63
N ILE A 110 -13.54 -0.88 -7.55
CA ILE A 110 -13.00 -0.14 -6.42
C ILE A 110 -11.67 -0.75 -5.93
N GLY A 111 -10.93 0.01 -5.14
CA GLY A 111 -9.67 -0.43 -4.53
C GLY A 111 -8.53 -0.51 -5.54
N ASP A 112 -7.58 -1.41 -5.27
CA ASP A 112 -6.35 -1.52 -6.04
C ASP A 112 -6.57 -1.96 -7.50
N SER A 113 -7.73 -2.53 -7.81
CA SER A 113 -8.10 -2.96 -9.17
C SER A 113 -8.67 -1.85 -10.05
N ALA A 114 -8.91 -0.65 -9.52
CA ALA A 114 -9.51 0.47 -10.24
C ALA A 114 -8.48 1.55 -10.60
N GLU A 115 -8.46 1.99 -11.85
CA GLU A 115 -7.83 3.22 -12.28
C GLU A 115 -8.89 4.33 -12.35
N CYS A 116 -9.05 5.08 -11.26
CA CYS A 116 -10.07 6.13 -11.14
C CYS A 116 -9.43 7.52 -11.25
N PRO A 117 -9.81 8.33 -12.26
CA PRO A 117 -9.29 9.67 -12.44
C PRO A 117 -9.84 10.66 -11.40
N GLN A 118 -9.03 11.62 -11.00
CA GLN A 118 -9.40 12.73 -10.14
C GLN A 118 -9.49 14.04 -10.94
N PRO A 119 -10.21 15.07 -10.44
CA PRO A 119 -10.39 16.32 -11.15
C PRO A 119 -9.09 17.09 -11.46
N ASP A 120 -8.03 16.85 -10.69
CA ASP A 120 -6.71 17.47 -10.86
C ASP A 120 -5.83 16.75 -11.90
N GLY A 121 -6.37 15.72 -12.57
CA GLY A 121 -5.64 14.90 -13.54
C GLY A 121 -4.79 13.78 -12.92
N SER A 122 -4.77 13.66 -11.60
CA SER A 122 -4.16 12.52 -10.92
C SER A 122 -5.09 11.30 -10.94
N PHE A 123 -4.56 10.15 -10.50
CA PHE A 123 -5.35 8.96 -10.28
C PHE A 123 -5.39 8.58 -8.79
N VAL A 124 -6.46 7.94 -8.38
CA VAL A 124 -6.59 7.40 -7.02
C VAL A 124 -5.47 6.38 -6.78
N PRO A 125 -4.62 6.57 -5.76
CA PRO A 125 -3.52 5.66 -5.52
C PRO A 125 -4.03 4.31 -4.97
N PRO A 126 -3.40 3.18 -5.34
CA PRO A 126 -3.75 1.86 -4.83
C PRO A 126 -3.29 1.72 -3.37
N ARG A 127 -4.16 2.09 -2.45
CA ARG A 127 -3.94 2.10 -1.00
C ARG A 127 -5.20 1.69 -0.25
N ALA A 128 -5.04 1.02 0.88
CA ALA A 128 -6.15 0.61 1.75
C ALA A 128 -7.09 1.77 2.13
N GLN A 129 -6.56 2.98 2.32
CA GLN A 129 -7.33 4.19 2.60
C GLN A 129 -8.26 4.55 1.43
N ALA A 130 -7.74 4.51 0.20
CA ALA A 130 -8.52 4.79 -1.00
C ALA A 130 -9.60 3.72 -1.21
N ALA A 131 -9.24 2.45 -1.06
CA ALA A 131 -10.18 1.34 -1.17
C ALA A 131 -11.35 1.45 -0.17
N ASN A 132 -11.06 1.84 1.09
CA ASN A 132 -12.08 2.04 2.12
C ASN A 132 -13.01 3.21 1.77
N GLN A 133 -12.47 4.35 1.34
CA GLN A 133 -13.27 5.51 0.92
C GLN A 133 -14.14 5.18 -0.30
N ALA A 134 -13.58 4.50 -1.31
CA ALA A 134 -14.31 4.08 -2.50
C ALA A 134 -15.47 3.13 -2.16
N ALA A 135 -15.24 2.16 -1.27
CA ALA A 135 -16.29 1.24 -0.82
C ALA A 135 -17.41 1.95 -0.08
N CYS A 136 -17.08 2.86 0.85
CA CYS A 136 -18.08 3.67 1.57
C CYS A 136 -18.87 4.57 0.61
N HIS A 137 -18.20 5.19 -0.34
CA HIS A 137 -18.83 6.02 -1.37
C HIS A 137 -19.78 5.18 -2.23
N LEU A 138 -19.32 4.07 -2.78
CA LEU A 138 -20.10 3.20 -3.67
C LEU A 138 -21.35 2.65 -2.97
N ALA A 139 -21.25 2.27 -1.70
CA ALA A 139 -22.40 1.85 -0.90
C ALA A 139 -23.49 2.95 -0.79
N GLN A 140 -23.08 4.23 -0.74
CA GLN A 140 -24.02 5.36 -0.77
C GLN A 140 -24.60 5.56 -2.18
N GLN A 141 -23.77 5.38 -3.22
CA GLN A 141 -24.23 5.53 -4.61
C GLN A 141 -25.27 4.47 -4.97
N PHE A 142 -25.13 3.23 -4.51
CA PHE A 142 -26.17 2.19 -4.72
C PHE A 142 -27.51 2.55 -4.05
N LYS A 143 -27.48 3.17 -2.86
CA LYS A 143 -28.70 3.70 -2.22
C LYS A 143 -29.32 4.85 -3.02
N ARG A 144 -28.52 5.62 -3.76
CA ARG A 144 -29.00 6.68 -4.66
C ARG A 144 -29.63 6.08 -5.90
N LEU A 145 -28.96 5.12 -6.54
CA LEU A 145 -29.49 4.40 -7.71
C LEU A 145 -30.83 3.75 -7.43
N ALA A 146 -30.95 3.07 -6.29
CA ALA A 146 -32.23 2.47 -5.85
C ALA A 146 -33.38 3.48 -5.69
N LYS A 147 -33.07 4.77 -5.58
CA LYS A 147 -34.02 5.89 -5.49
C LYS A 147 -34.14 6.67 -6.81
N GLY A 148 -33.59 6.15 -7.93
CA GLY A 148 -33.61 6.82 -9.22
C GLY A 148 -32.78 8.11 -9.28
N LYS A 149 -31.80 8.29 -8.38
CA LYS A 149 -30.94 9.48 -8.34
C LYS A 149 -29.64 9.23 -9.11
N ALA A 150 -29.12 10.26 -9.77
CA ALA A 150 -27.84 10.21 -10.44
C ALA A 150 -26.68 9.91 -9.48
N LEU A 151 -25.66 9.21 -9.98
CA LEU A 151 -24.41 8.99 -9.27
C LEU A 151 -23.65 10.29 -9.05
N GLN A 152 -22.85 10.31 -8.01
CA GLN A 152 -21.93 11.40 -7.69
C GLN A 152 -20.50 10.94 -7.89
N PRO A 153 -19.59 11.84 -8.29
CA PRO A 153 -18.19 11.51 -8.47
C PRO A 153 -17.53 11.14 -7.13
N PHE A 154 -16.61 10.17 -7.19
CA PHE A 154 -15.75 9.79 -6.09
C PHE A 154 -14.56 10.74 -6.03
N LEU A 155 -14.39 11.43 -4.92
CA LEU A 155 -13.25 12.26 -4.63
C LEU A 155 -12.43 11.63 -3.51
N PHE A 156 -11.19 11.26 -3.82
CA PHE A 156 -10.26 10.71 -2.84
C PHE A 156 -9.67 11.83 -1.98
N HIS A 157 -9.70 11.65 -0.67
CA HIS A 157 -9.09 12.55 0.29
C HIS A 157 -7.88 11.87 0.92
N ASP A 158 -6.66 12.33 0.57
CA ASP A 158 -5.45 11.78 1.15
C ASP A 158 -5.26 12.28 2.60
N GLY A 159 -5.43 11.40 3.56
CA GLY A 159 -5.20 11.65 4.98
C GLY A 159 -3.73 11.61 5.38
N GLY A 160 -2.85 11.32 4.43
CA GLY A 160 -1.41 11.15 4.65
C GLY A 160 -0.94 9.70 4.60
N MET A 161 0.34 9.51 4.89
CA MET A 161 1.02 8.23 4.81
C MET A 161 1.67 7.89 6.15
N LEU A 162 1.51 6.65 6.59
CA LEU A 162 2.24 6.09 7.73
C LEU A 162 2.98 4.83 7.29
N VAL A 163 4.28 4.74 7.58
CA VAL A 163 5.13 3.60 7.24
C VAL A 163 5.81 3.06 8.50
N ALA A 164 5.57 1.80 8.81
CA ALA A 164 6.25 1.10 9.88
C ALA A 164 7.65 0.66 9.40
N VAL A 165 8.67 0.99 10.17
CA VAL A 165 10.06 0.63 9.89
C VAL A 165 10.57 -0.21 11.06
N GLY A 166 10.33 -1.53 10.96
CA GLY A 166 10.61 -2.46 12.06
C GLY A 166 9.52 -2.49 13.14
N HIS A 167 9.88 -3.03 14.32
CA HIS A 167 8.92 -3.32 15.38
C HIS A 167 8.43 -2.07 16.13
N ASP A 168 9.35 -1.16 16.47
CA ASP A 168 9.11 -0.06 17.42
C ASP A 168 9.16 1.34 16.79
N TYR A 169 9.32 1.43 15.49
CA TYR A 169 9.52 2.70 14.81
C TYR A 169 8.60 2.82 13.59
N ALA A 170 8.00 3.98 13.44
CA ALA A 170 7.27 4.36 12.24
C ALA A 170 7.55 5.81 11.88
N VAL A 171 7.37 6.14 10.62
CA VAL A 171 7.42 7.50 10.09
C VAL A 171 6.09 7.81 9.45
N GLY A 172 5.61 9.03 9.59
CA GLY A 172 4.36 9.47 8.99
C GLY A 172 4.45 10.86 8.43
N ALA A 173 3.77 11.10 7.34
CA ALA A 173 3.52 12.41 6.77
C ALA A 173 2.01 12.62 6.69
N LEU A 174 1.52 13.70 7.29
CA LEU A 174 0.10 14.05 7.39
C LEU A 174 -0.14 15.45 6.84
N MET A 175 -1.42 15.76 6.54
CA MET A 175 -1.85 17.08 6.09
C MET A 175 -1.08 17.57 4.86
N ASN A 176 -1.08 16.77 3.80
CA ASN A 176 -0.32 17.05 2.56
C ASN A 176 1.16 17.32 2.86
N ASP A 177 1.79 16.41 3.60
CA ASP A 177 3.22 16.40 3.95
C ASP A 177 3.71 17.56 4.86
N ARG A 178 2.80 18.37 5.40
CA ARG A 178 3.15 19.48 6.29
C ARG A 178 3.58 19.03 7.68
N VAL A 179 3.12 17.87 8.14
CA VAL A 179 3.42 17.36 9.48
C VAL A 179 4.14 16.03 9.37
N LEU A 180 5.44 16.05 9.67
CA LEU A 180 6.26 14.83 9.73
C LEU A 180 6.28 14.29 11.17
N LEU A 181 5.76 13.07 11.33
CA LEU A 181 5.73 12.35 12.60
C LEU A 181 6.72 11.18 12.58
N ARG A 182 7.29 10.82 13.75
CA ARG A 182 8.21 9.68 13.85
C ARG A 182 8.25 9.07 15.24
N GLY A 183 8.72 7.82 15.32
CA GLY A 183 9.01 7.14 16.57
C GLY A 183 7.90 6.18 17.04
N ARG A 184 7.99 5.76 18.31
CA ARG A 184 7.09 4.74 18.91
C ARG A 184 5.63 5.22 18.98
N PHE A 185 5.41 6.50 19.18
CA PHE A 185 4.06 7.07 19.18
C PHE A 185 3.39 6.89 17.82
N VAL A 186 4.12 7.16 16.74
CA VAL A 186 3.61 6.99 15.35
C VAL A 186 3.37 5.51 15.04
N ARG A 187 4.19 4.62 15.59
CA ARG A 187 3.96 3.18 15.50
C ARG A 187 2.65 2.76 16.17
N ASN A 188 2.37 3.30 17.35
CA ASN A 188 1.10 3.04 18.04
C ASN A 188 -0.10 3.64 17.26
N LEU A 189 0.07 4.82 16.66
CA LEU A 189 -0.94 5.44 15.81
C LEU A 189 -1.23 4.55 14.57
N TYR A 190 -0.20 4.05 13.92
CA TYR A 190 -0.32 3.08 12.82
C TYR A 190 -1.16 1.86 13.24
N ASP A 191 -0.80 1.22 14.35
CA ASP A 191 -1.54 0.08 14.87
C ASP A 191 -3.00 0.44 15.21
N THR A 192 -3.24 1.65 15.75
CA THR A 192 -4.60 2.12 16.07
C THR A 192 -5.44 2.30 14.81
N ILE A 193 -4.91 2.95 13.78
CA ILE A 193 -5.61 3.15 12.49
C ILE A 193 -5.90 1.79 11.86
N PHE A 194 -4.96 0.86 11.88
CA PHE A 194 -5.20 -0.50 11.39
C PHE A 194 -6.35 -1.19 12.13
N ARG A 195 -6.46 -1.01 13.47
CA ARG A 195 -7.56 -1.55 14.28
C ARG A 195 -8.90 -0.88 13.98
N LEU A 196 -8.89 0.41 13.72
CA LEU A 196 -10.10 1.13 13.30
C LEU A 196 -10.65 0.60 11.97
N HIS A 197 -9.80 0.28 11.01
CA HIS A 197 -10.24 -0.38 9.76
C HIS A 197 -10.79 -1.79 10.02
N GLN A 198 -10.16 -2.57 10.88
CA GLN A 198 -10.69 -3.89 11.27
C GLN A 198 -12.08 -3.82 11.91
N ARG A 199 -12.39 -2.73 12.63
CA ARG A 199 -13.70 -2.52 13.24
C ARG A 199 -14.84 -2.49 12.22
N VAL A 200 -14.60 -2.01 11.02
CA VAL A 200 -15.62 -1.96 9.95
C VAL A 200 -16.09 -3.37 9.59
N LEU A 201 -15.20 -4.35 9.68
CA LEU A 201 -15.46 -5.76 9.37
C LEU A 201 -15.87 -6.57 10.61
N PHE A 202 -15.37 -6.19 11.78
CA PHE A 202 -15.53 -6.94 13.03
C PHE A 202 -16.11 -6.04 14.12
N SER A 203 -16.92 -6.63 15.04
CA SER A 203 -17.39 -5.93 16.23
C SER A 203 -16.23 -5.53 17.16
N TRP A 204 -16.42 -4.51 18.00
CA TRP A 204 -15.43 -4.09 19.00
C TRP A 204 -14.93 -5.24 19.88
N GLY A 205 -15.82 -6.14 20.30
CA GLY A 205 -15.43 -7.29 21.11
C GLY A 205 -14.43 -8.22 20.41
N ARG A 206 -14.62 -8.49 19.11
CA ARG A 206 -13.68 -9.30 18.32
C ARG A 206 -12.34 -8.60 18.12
N VAL A 207 -12.34 -7.30 17.83
CA VAL A 207 -11.11 -6.52 17.68
C VAL A 207 -10.31 -6.51 18.99
N THR A 208 -10.99 -6.30 20.14
CA THR A 208 -10.35 -6.34 21.46
C THR A 208 -9.77 -7.72 21.76
N ALA A 209 -10.51 -8.79 21.51
CA ALA A 209 -10.03 -10.16 21.69
C ALA A 209 -8.77 -10.43 20.85
N LEU A 210 -8.72 -10.01 19.58
CA LEU A 210 -7.54 -10.15 18.73
C LEU A 210 -6.32 -9.39 19.27
N VAL A 211 -6.53 -8.20 19.85
CA VAL A 211 -5.43 -7.41 20.46
C VAL A 211 -4.89 -8.13 21.70
N VAL A 212 -5.77 -8.61 22.58
CA VAL A 212 -5.38 -9.34 23.78
C VAL A 212 -4.62 -10.63 23.43
N LEU A 213 -5.14 -11.43 22.49
CA LEU A 213 -4.48 -12.65 22.03
C LEU A 213 -3.09 -12.38 21.44
N LYS A 214 -2.95 -11.32 20.64
CA LYS A 214 -1.64 -10.93 20.09
C LYS A 214 -0.64 -10.57 21.21
N ARG A 215 -1.07 -9.80 22.21
CA ARG A 215 -0.22 -9.43 23.35
C ARG A 215 0.18 -10.63 24.19
N LEU A 216 -0.75 -11.57 24.47
CA LEU A 216 -0.44 -12.81 25.19
C LEU A 216 0.57 -13.66 24.43
N LYS A 217 0.40 -13.78 23.10
CA LYS A 217 1.35 -14.54 22.26
C LYS A 217 2.75 -13.93 22.24
N CYS A 218 2.86 -12.59 22.24
CA CYS A 218 4.15 -11.90 22.35
C CYS A 218 4.79 -11.99 23.74
N ALA A 219 4.01 -12.21 24.80
CA ALA A 219 4.53 -12.36 26.16
C ALA A 219 4.97 -13.82 26.48
N LEU A 220 4.52 -14.79 25.68
CA LEU A 220 4.85 -16.22 25.84
C LEU A 220 6.04 -16.68 24.97
N ASN A 221 6.50 -15.81 24.03
CA ASN A 221 7.71 -16.01 23.20
C ASN A 221 8.83 -15.07 23.65
#